data_791ace709e433b3154bbe0d0d10e9490
#
_entry.id   791ace709e433b3154bbe0d0d10e9490
#
_cell.length_a   1.000
_cell.length_b   1.000
_cell.length_c   1.000
_cell.angle_alpha   90.00
_cell.angle_beta   90.00
_cell.angle_gamma   90.00
#
_symmetry.space_group_name_H-M   'P 1'
#
loop_
_entity.id
_entity.type
_entity.pdbx_description
1 polymer ?
#
loop_
_entity_poly.entity_id
_entity_poly.type
_entity_poly.pdbx_seq_one_letter_code
_entity_poly.pdbx_strand_id
1 'polypeptide(L)'
;VSVADGTVIGGFTDHHVHLQLVDPAHLSSGLLGRVLDLGSAPTVVAALAADPPGGVAISFAGAFLTPVGGYPSDRPWAPEGSFREIADADAAEAVVAEMKAAGASVIKVASNSTAGPVFGDDLLQAIVRIADRHGLPVVAHAEGPGEAQRMPRLGVRALAHTPFTERLSDAEVSAQAGRIAWISTLAIHEDEARAIAVDNLRRFHAHGGTVRYGTDLGNGDQPVGLNPAEIEALREAGVRGAALIRALVPVAATAERRFLLPARDADPFDLEPVVPVR
;
A
#
# COMPACT_ATOMS: atom_id res chain seq x y z
N VAL A 1 13.92 -33.98 -18.96
CA VAL A 1 13.25 -32.72 -18.55
C VAL A 1 13.16 -32.79 -17.03
N SER A 2 14.06 -32.12 -16.31
CA SER A 2 13.92 -32.00 -14.84
C SER A 2 12.69 -31.12 -14.58
N VAL A 3 11.73 -31.65 -13.85
CA VAL A 3 10.62 -30.86 -13.30
C VAL A 3 11.25 -29.99 -12.21
N ALA A 4 11.26 -28.69 -12.39
CA ALA A 4 11.71 -27.76 -11.36
C ALA A 4 10.74 -27.87 -10.17
N ASP A 5 11.24 -28.26 -9.01
CA ASP A 5 10.47 -28.19 -7.77
C ASP A 5 10.21 -26.71 -7.46
N GLY A 6 8.95 -26.30 -7.33
CA GLY A 6 8.58 -24.94 -7.02
C GLY A 6 7.16 -24.57 -7.44
N THR A 7 6.81 -23.30 -7.27
CA THR A 7 5.49 -22.77 -7.64
C THR A 7 5.65 -21.68 -8.71
N VAL A 8 4.91 -21.79 -9.82
CA VAL A 8 4.90 -20.75 -10.86
C VAL A 8 3.94 -19.63 -10.44
N ILE A 9 4.48 -18.41 -10.35
CA ILE A 9 3.73 -17.21 -9.96
C ILE A 9 3.88 -16.12 -11.05
N GLY A 10 3.04 -15.10 -11.00
CA GLY A 10 3.10 -13.93 -11.89
C GLY A 10 3.97 -12.78 -11.37
N GLY A 11 4.68 -12.98 -10.28
CA GLY A 11 5.44 -11.97 -9.55
C GLY A 11 4.79 -11.62 -8.22
N PHE A 12 5.26 -10.54 -7.59
CA PHE A 12 4.83 -10.08 -6.28
C PHE A 12 3.93 -8.84 -6.36
N THR A 13 3.34 -8.45 -5.23
CA THR A 13 2.49 -7.26 -5.12
C THR A 13 3.21 -6.18 -4.30
N ASP A 14 3.27 -4.95 -4.85
CA ASP A 14 3.55 -3.74 -4.08
C ASP A 14 2.23 -3.08 -3.71
N HIS A 15 1.95 -2.94 -2.42
CA HIS A 15 0.68 -2.44 -1.91
C HIS A 15 0.65 -0.92 -1.70
N HIS A 16 1.71 -0.20 -2.05
CA HIS A 16 1.73 1.25 -1.95
C HIS A 16 2.68 1.87 -2.98
N VAL A 17 2.10 2.39 -4.04
CA VAL A 17 2.82 3.15 -5.08
C VAL A 17 2.03 4.40 -5.47
N HIS A 18 2.71 5.36 -6.11
CA HIS A 18 2.15 6.56 -6.72
C HIS A 18 2.63 6.66 -8.19
N LEU A 19 1.92 5.99 -9.09
CA LEU A 19 2.35 5.82 -10.48
C LEU A 19 2.39 7.12 -11.28
N GLN A 20 1.67 8.15 -10.85
CA GLN A 20 1.71 9.47 -11.49
C GLN A 20 3.00 10.24 -11.18
N LEU A 21 3.79 9.80 -10.19
CA LEU A 21 5.06 10.43 -9.77
C LEU A 21 6.30 9.75 -10.35
N VAL A 22 6.15 8.65 -11.09
CA VAL A 22 7.24 7.86 -11.66
C VAL A 22 6.97 7.55 -13.13
N ASP A 23 7.97 7.04 -13.87
CA ASP A 23 7.74 6.44 -15.17
C ASP A 23 7.23 4.99 -15.00
N PRO A 24 5.93 4.72 -15.22
CA PRO A 24 5.35 3.40 -15.01
C PRO A 24 5.87 2.34 -16.02
N ALA A 25 6.51 2.74 -17.11
CA ALA A 25 7.09 1.80 -18.07
C ALA A 25 8.15 0.89 -17.44
N HIS A 26 8.85 1.37 -16.40
CA HIS A 26 9.86 0.61 -15.67
C HIS A 26 9.28 -0.59 -14.90
N LEU A 27 7.97 -0.65 -14.62
CA LEU A 27 7.33 -1.81 -14.02
C LEU A 27 7.50 -3.09 -14.86
N SER A 28 7.64 -2.94 -16.17
CA SER A 28 7.74 -4.06 -17.10
C SER A 28 8.94 -4.98 -16.86
N SER A 29 10.06 -4.45 -16.36
CA SER A 29 11.32 -5.17 -16.17
C SER A 29 11.51 -5.80 -14.79
N GLY A 30 10.61 -5.54 -13.83
CA GLY A 30 10.76 -5.98 -12.44
C GLY A 30 10.06 -7.29 -12.10
N LEU A 31 10.16 -7.69 -10.84
CA LEU A 31 9.53 -8.89 -10.25
C LEU A 31 8.09 -8.64 -9.73
N LEU A 32 7.55 -7.43 -9.90
CA LEU A 32 6.18 -7.13 -9.52
C LEU A 32 5.20 -7.65 -10.57
N GLY A 33 4.17 -8.35 -10.14
CA GLY A 33 3.05 -8.79 -10.97
C GLY A 33 1.78 -7.97 -10.71
N ARG A 34 1.77 -7.22 -9.61
CA ARG A 34 0.69 -6.29 -9.25
C ARG A 34 1.23 -5.10 -8.47
N VAL A 35 0.56 -3.97 -8.59
CA VAL A 35 0.74 -2.80 -7.73
C VAL A 35 -0.62 -2.26 -7.26
N LEU A 36 -0.63 -1.59 -6.10
CA LEU A 36 -1.77 -0.83 -5.60
C LEU A 36 -1.36 0.65 -5.52
N ASP A 37 -1.88 1.44 -6.46
CA ASP A 37 -1.71 2.90 -6.45
C ASP A 37 -2.62 3.53 -5.38
N LEU A 38 -2.02 4.23 -4.43
CA LEU A 38 -2.73 4.82 -3.29
C LEU A 38 -2.88 6.33 -3.39
N GLY A 39 -2.80 6.92 -4.58
CA GLY A 39 -3.07 8.34 -4.76
C GLY A 39 -2.59 8.87 -6.10
N SER A 40 -3.52 8.98 -7.03
CA SER A 40 -3.33 9.55 -8.37
C SER A 40 -4.64 10.15 -8.87
N ALA A 41 -4.58 10.99 -9.90
CA ALA A 41 -5.79 11.43 -10.59
C ALA A 41 -6.56 10.20 -11.13
N PRO A 42 -7.86 10.03 -10.83
CA PRO A 42 -8.61 8.81 -11.17
C PRO A 42 -8.56 8.46 -12.66
N THR A 43 -8.64 9.46 -13.54
CA THR A 43 -8.59 9.26 -14.99
C THR A 43 -7.23 8.77 -15.48
N VAL A 44 -6.14 9.24 -14.85
CA VAL A 44 -4.77 8.85 -15.21
C VAL A 44 -4.51 7.40 -14.81
N VAL A 45 -4.79 7.06 -13.54
CA VAL A 45 -4.52 5.71 -13.04
C VAL A 45 -5.46 4.67 -13.65
N ALA A 46 -6.72 5.03 -13.96
CA ALA A 46 -7.64 4.14 -14.66
C ALA A 46 -7.16 3.82 -16.09
N ALA A 47 -6.61 4.81 -16.81
CA ALA A 47 -6.02 4.58 -18.12
C ALA A 47 -4.79 3.65 -18.04
N LEU A 48 -3.91 3.84 -17.07
CA LEU A 48 -2.78 2.93 -16.81
C LEU A 48 -3.24 1.50 -16.46
N ALA A 49 -4.32 1.37 -15.66
CA ALA A 49 -4.85 0.07 -15.28
C ALA A 49 -5.52 -0.66 -16.46
N ALA A 50 -6.04 0.07 -17.44
CA ALA A 50 -6.65 -0.50 -18.65
C ALA A 50 -5.61 -1.06 -19.63
N ASP A 51 -4.40 -0.47 -19.69
CA ASP A 51 -3.27 -0.92 -20.53
C ASP A 51 -1.98 -0.93 -19.67
N PRO A 52 -1.81 -1.92 -18.80
CA PRO A 52 -0.76 -1.90 -17.79
C PRO A 52 0.60 -2.27 -18.40
N PRO A 53 1.68 -1.50 -18.09
CA PRO A 53 3.01 -1.76 -18.59
C PRO A 53 3.51 -3.17 -18.25
N GLY A 54 3.93 -3.93 -19.27
CA GLY A 54 4.49 -5.27 -19.11
C GLY A 54 3.57 -6.28 -18.41
N GLY A 55 2.25 -6.09 -18.50
CA GLY A 55 1.25 -6.98 -17.90
C GLY A 55 1.22 -6.95 -16.36
N VAL A 56 1.76 -5.91 -15.71
CA VAL A 56 1.68 -5.71 -14.26
C VAL A 56 0.29 -5.19 -13.90
N ALA A 57 -0.52 -5.99 -13.23
CA ALA A 57 -1.88 -5.60 -12.84
C ALA A 57 -1.86 -4.37 -11.92
N ILE A 58 -2.63 -3.33 -12.26
CA ILE A 58 -2.76 -2.11 -11.47
C ILE A 58 -4.12 -2.10 -10.79
N SER A 59 -4.11 -2.15 -9.45
CA SER A 59 -5.25 -1.80 -8.61
C SER A 59 -5.02 -0.39 -8.07
N PHE A 60 -6.08 0.37 -7.77
CA PHE A 60 -5.89 1.74 -7.35
C PHE A 60 -6.98 2.26 -6.41
N ALA A 61 -6.66 3.36 -5.72
CA ALA A 61 -7.60 4.14 -4.90
C ALA A 61 -8.21 5.30 -5.71
N GLY A 62 -7.50 5.84 -6.69
CA GLY A 62 -7.78 7.13 -7.29
C GLY A 62 -7.27 8.27 -6.41
N ALA A 63 -8.08 9.31 -6.23
CA ALA A 63 -7.66 10.49 -5.46
C ALA A 63 -7.60 10.23 -3.95
N PHE A 64 -6.68 10.93 -3.26
CA PHE A 64 -6.71 11.03 -1.79
C PHE A 64 -7.99 11.73 -1.33
N LEU A 65 -8.65 11.22 -0.32
CA LEU A 65 -9.69 11.95 0.40
C LEU A 65 -9.03 12.64 1.60
N THR A 66 -9.16 13.96 1.68
CA THR A 66 -8.60 14.80 2.74
C THR A 66 -9.64 15.80 3.23
N PRO A 67 -9.60 16.28 4.48
CA PRO A 67 -10.45 17.38 4.91
C PRO A 67 -10.04 18.67 4.18
N VAL A 68 -10.92 19.67 4.18
CA VAL A 68 -10.63 20.97 3.59
C VAL A 68 -9.35 21.55 4.20
N GLY A 69 -8.36 21.89 3.35
CA GLY A 69 -7.04 22.38 3.74
C GLY A 69 -6.13 21.31 4.39
N GLY A 70 -6.51 20.03 4.32
CA GLY A 70 -5.71 18.92 4.85
C GLY A 70 -4.65 18.44 3.87
N TYR A 71 -3.63 17.76 4.40
CA TYR A 71 -2.60 17.11 3.58
C TYR A 71 -3.23 16.09 2.61
N PRO A 72 -2.84 16.01 1.33
CA PRO A 72 -1.76 16.75 0.67
C PRO A 72 -2.24 17.95 -0.18
N SER A 73 -3.40 18.55 0.09
CA SER A 73 -4.02 19.58 -0.78
C SER A 73 -3.16 20.84 -0.95
N ASP A 74 -2.26 21.11 -0.01
CA ASP A 74 -1.33 22.23 -0.01
C ASP A 74 0.08 21.90 -0.51
N ARG A 75 0.28 20.67 -1.05
CA ARG A 75 1.62 20.19 -1.44
C ARG A 75 1.89 20.38 -2.92
N PRO A 76 3.02 21.04 -3.29
CA PRO A 76 3.35 21.30 -4.69
C PRO A 76 3.70 20.02 -5.48
N TRP A 77 4.03 18.92 -4.78
CA TRP A 77 4.30 17.64 -5.41
C TRP A 77 3.02 16.87 -5.77
N ALA A 78 1.86 17.21 -5.16
CA ALA A 78 0.60 16.50 -5.41
C ALA A 78 0.09 16.86 -6.82
N PRO A 79 -0.01 15.89 -7.75
CA PRO A 79 -0.47 16.15 -9.10
C PRO A 79 -1.90 16.69 -9.13
N GLU A 80 -2.22 17.49 -10.13
CA GLU A 80 -3.58 17.99 -10.33
C GLU A 80 -4.58 16.82 -10.41
N GLY A 81 -5.67 16.92 -9.68
CA GLY A 81 -6.70 15.88 -9.62
C GLY A 81 -6.41 14.69 -8.71
N SER A 82 -5.23 14.64 -8.06
CA SER A 82 -4.83 13.52 -7.19
C SER A 82 -5.46 13.56 -5.79
N PHE A 83 -6.20 14.60 -5.42
CA PHE A 83 -6.90 14.68 -4.14
C PHE A 83 -8.32 15.26 -4.29
N ARG A 84 -9.16 15.00 -3.28
CA ARG A 84 -10.49 15.57 -3.10
C ARG A 84 -10.64 16.05 -1.68
N GLU A 85 -11.02 17.30 -1.50
CA GLU A 85 -11.35 17.88 -0.19
C GLU A 85 -12.79 17.54 0.17
N ILE A 86 -12.99 16.97 1.34
CA ILE A 86 -14.28 16.47 1.84
C ILE A 86 -14.72 17.32 3.01
N ALA A 87 -15.78 18.08 2.83
CA ALA A 87 -16.33 18.95 3.86
C ALA A 87 -17.38 18.24 4.75
N ASP A 88 -18.13 17.29 4.18
CA ASP A 88 -19.26 16.61 4.84
C ASP A 88 -19.52 15.22 4.23
N ALA A 89 -20.58 14.56 4.73
CA ALA A 89 -20.93 13.21 4.29
C ALA A 89 -21.50 13.18 2.85
N ASP A 90 -22.15 14.23 2.40
CA ASP A 90 -22.69 14.29 1.02
C ASP A 90 -21.55 14.41 0.01
N ALA A 91 -20.56 15.24 0.30
CA ALA A 91 -19.32 15.31 -0.47
C ALA A 91 -18.57 13.96 -0.47
N ALA A 92 -18.51 13.27 0.68
CA ALA A 92 -17.90 11.96 0.78
C ALA A 92 -18.62 10.92 -0.10
N GLU A 93 -19.96 10.88 -0.10
CA GLU A 93 -20.75 9.98 -0.96
C GLU A 93 -20.46 10.23 -2.45
N ALA A 94 -20.45 11.50 -2.87
CA ALA A 94 -20.19 11.86 -4.27
C ALA A 94 -18.79 11.42 -4.72
N VAL A 95 -17.77 11.66 -3.87
CA VAL A 95 -16.38 11.31 -4.19
C VAL A 95 -16.13 9.80 -4.15
N VAL A 96 -16.68 9.08 -3.18
CA VAL A 96 -16.57 7.61 -3.15
C VAL A 96 -17.23 6.97 -4.37
N ALA A 97 -18.40 7.49 -4.79
CA ALA A 97 -19.07 7.05 -6.02
C ALA A 97 -18.24 7.36 -7.27
N GLU A 98 -17.56 8.53 -7.33
CA GLU A 98 -16.62 8.87 -8.40
C GLU A 98 -15.46 7.86 -8.47
N MET A 99 -14.81 7.56 -7.34
CA MET A 99 -13.72 6.58 -7.29
C MET A 99 -14.20 5.18 -7.72
N LYS A 100 -15.37 4.76 -7.24
CA LYS A 100 -15.98 3.48 -7.65
C LYS A 100 -16.24 3.41 -9.14
N ALA A 101 -16.81 4.47 -9.72
CA ALA A 101 -17.09 4.56 -11.15
C ALA A 101 -15.81 4.54 -12.00
N ALA A 102 -14.71 5.12 -11.49
CA ALA A 102 -13.39 5.06 -12.13
C ALA A 102 -12.76 3.65 -12.08
N GLY A 103 -13.27 2.73 -11.25
CA GLY A 103 -12.74 1.37 -11.10
C GLY A 103 -11.84 1.17 -9.88
N ALA A 104 -11.83 2.11 -8.92
CA ALA A 104 -11.07 1.96 -7.69
C ALA A 104 -11.43 0.68 -6.94
N SER A 105 -10.43 0.07 -6.31
CA SER A 105 -10.56 -1.14 -5.49
C SER A 105 -10.51 -0.86 -3.98
N VAL A 106 -10.07 0.33 -3.60
CA VAL A 106 -9.99 0.84 -2.22
C VAL A 106 -10.27 2.35 -2.22
N ILE A 107 -10.52 2.91 -1.04
CA ILE A 107 -10.50 4.37 -0.80
C ILE A 107 -9.24 4.72 -0.01
N LYS A 108 -8.54 5.76 -0.40
CA LYS A 108 -7.40 6.32 0.33
C LYS A 108 -7.82 7.57 1.09
N VAL A 109 -7.66 7.55 2.41
CA VAL A 109 -7.79 8.76 3.23
C VAL A 109 -6.41 9.25 3.68
N ALA A 110 -6.24 10.56 3.76
CA ALA A 110 -5.06 11.19 4.32
C ALA A 110 -5.38 11.80 5.68
N SER A 111 -4.66 11.38 6.73
CA SER A 111 -4.77 11.91 8.08
C SER A 111 -3.36 12.19 8.60
N ASN A 112 -2.93 13.44 8.44
CA ASN A 112 -1.62 13.92 8.90
C ASN A 112 -1.82 15.14 9.80
N SER A 113 -1.90 14.91 11.11
CA SER A 113 -2.15 15.96 12.10
C SER A 113 -0.93 16.86 12.33
N THR A 114 0.24 16.51 11.78
CA THR A 114 1.44 17.35 11.84
C THR A 114 1.53 18.33 10.66
N ALA A 115 0.76 18.07 9.59
CA ALA A 115 0.83 18.82 8.34
C ALA A 115 -0.44 19.61 8.01
N GLY A 116 -1.48 19.53 8.85
CA GLY A 116 -2.72 20.27 8.62
C GLY A 116 -3.92 19.68 9.37
N PRO A 117 -5.14 20.11 9.06
CA PRO A 117 -6.34 19.55 9.64
C PRO A 117 -6.51 18.10 9.25
N VAL A 118 -7.13 17.30 10.14
CA VAL A 118 -7.55 15.92 9.91
C VAL A 118 -9.06 15.81 10.02
N PHE A 119 -9.65 14.77 9.44
CA PHE A 119 -11.09 14.51 9.59
C PHE A 119 -11.48 14.37 11.06
N GLY A 120 -12.61 14.96 11.48
CA GLY A 120 -13.25 14.58 12.75
C GLY A 120 -13.70 13.11 12.72
N ASP A 121 -13.80 12.47 13.89
CA ASP A 121 -14.16 11.04 14.01
C ASP A 121 -15.49 10.72 13.31
N ASP A 122 -16.51 11.56 13.48
CA ASP A 122 -17.83 11.36 12.90
C ASP A 122 -17.78 11.33 11.37
N LEU A 123 -17.04 12.27 10.74
CA LEU A 123 -16.91 12.34 9.29
C LEU A 123 -16.05 11.19 8.75
N LEU A 124 -14.93 10.87 9.40
CA LEU A 124 -14.10 9.73 8.98
C LEU A 124 -14.89 8.41 9.08
N GLN A 125 -15.65 8.21 10.15
CA GLN A 125 -16.50 7.04 10.28
C GLN A 125 -17.64 7.03 9.24
N ALA A 126 -18.17 8.21 8.86
CA ALA A 126 -19.12 8.30 7.75
C ALA A 126 -18.47 7.90 6.42
N ILE A 127 -17.26 8.38 6.11
CA ILE A 127 -16.48 7.97 4.93
C ILE A 127 -16.29 6.46 4.89
N VAL A 128 -15.89 5.84 6.01
CA VAL A 128 -15.71 4.38 6.10
C VAL A 128 -17.02 3.64 5.80
N ARG A 129 -18.15 4.05 6.42
CA ARG A 129 -19.46 3.43 6.16
C ARG A 129 -19.92 3.61 4.70
N ILE A 130 -19.64 4.78 4.12
CA ILE A 130 -19.93 5.05 2.71
C ILE A 130 -19.12 4.12 1.82
N ALA A 131 -17.82 4.05 2.03
CA ALA A 131 -16.93 3.17 1.26
C ALA A 131 -17.32 1.69 1.38
N ASP A 132 -17.69 1.22 2.58
CA ASP A 132 -18.17 -0.15 2.81
C ASP A 132 -19.45 -0.44 1.99
N ARG A 133 -20.41 0.51 1.86
CA ARG A 133 -21.60 0.34 1.02
C ARG A 133 -21.26 0.19 -0.47
N HIS A 134 -20.18 0.81 -0.92
CA HIS A 134 -19.66 0.67 -2.29
C HIS A 134 -18.73 -0.55 -2.46
N GLY A 135 -18.50 -1.33 -1.39
CA GLY A 135 -17.59 -2.48 -1.38
C GLY A 135 -16.11 -2.10 -1.49
N LEU A 136 -15.75 -0.91 -1.01
CA LEU A 136 -14.39 -0.36 -1.06
C LEU A 136 -13.81 -0.29 0.36
N PRO A 137 -12.80 -1.10 0.73
CA PRO A 137 -12.11 -0.94 1.99
C PRO A 137 -11.33 0.38 2.02
N VAL A 138 -11.21 0.98 3.20
CA VAL A 138 -10.45 2.21 3.41
C VAL A 138 -9.03 1.91 3.83
N VAL A 139 -8.06 2.54 3.17
CA VAL A 139 -6.63 2.57 3.52
C VAL A 139 -6.29 4.00 3.97
N ALA A 140 -5.61 4.15 5.11
CA ALA A 140 -5.29 5.46 5.68
C ALA A 140 -3.78 5.73 5.73
N HIS A 141 -3.36 6.90 5.24
CA HIS A 141 -2.15 7.55 5.74
C HIS A 141 -2.47 8.06 7.14
N ALA A 142 -1.70 7.68 8.14
CA ALA A 142 -1.91 8.03 9.54
C ALA A 142 -0.60 8.54 10.14
N GLU A 143 -0.47 9.85 10.24
CA GLU A 143 0.73 10.52 10.72
C GLU A 143 0.36 11.55 11.78
N GLY A 144 1.15 11.57 12.85
CA GLY A 144 0.94 12.39 14.02
C GLY A 144 0.48 11.59 15.24
N PRO A 145 0.61 12.16 16.44
CA PRO A 145 0.29 11.47 17.69
C PRO A 145 -1.16 10.97 17.72
N GLY A 146 -1.34 9.68 18.03
CA GLY A 146 -2.65 9.04 18.15
C GLY A 146 -3.34 8.66 16.85
N GLU A 147 -2.85 9.07 15.67
CA GLU A 147 -3.53 8.80 14.39
C GLU A 147 -3.53 7.30 14.06
N ALA A 148 -2.42 6.59 14.27
CA ALA A 148 -2.33 5.16 14.02
C ALA A 148 -3.25 4.32 14.92
N GLN A 149 -3.52 4.77 16.15
CA GLN A 149 -4.46 4.12 17.08
C GLN A 149 -5.92 4.45 16.75
N ARG A 150 -6.15 5.63 16.18
CA ARG A 150 -7.48 6.14 15.83
C ARG A 150 -8.08 5.39 14.64
N MET A 151 -7.30 5.10 13.59
CA MET A 151 -7.77 4.51 12.33
C MET A 151 -8.52 3.18 12.51
N PRO A 152 -8.00 2.17 13.21
CA PRO A 152 -8.71 0.89 13.38
C PRO A 152 -9.99 1.01 14.22
N ARG A 153 -10.07 2.00 15.13
CA ARG A 153 -11.30 2.26 15.92
C ARG A 153 -12.43 2.81 15.05
N LEU A 154 -12.09 3.53 13.99
CA LEU A 154 -13.04 4.13 13.05
C LEU A 154 -13.36 3.22 11.86
N GLY A 155 -12.81 1.99 11.83
CA GLY A 155 -13.16 0.98 10.82
C GLY A 155 -12.26 0.95 9.59
N VAL A 156 -11.14 1.69 9.58
CA VAL A 156 -10.13 1.62 8.52
C VAL A 156 -9.56 0.21 8.45
N ARG A 157 -9.31 -0.30 7.24
CA ARG A 157 -8.88 -1.69 7.00
C ARG A 157 -7.38 -1.89 6.86
N ALA A 158 -6.65 -0.83 6.47
CA ALA A 158 -5.20 -0.87 6.40
C ALA A 158 -4.58 0.49 6.69
N LEU A 159 -3.40 0.50 7.32
CA LEU A 159 -2.53 1.65 7.35
C LEU A 159 -1.62 1.61 6.12
N ALA A 160 -1.52 2.76 5.44
CA ALA A 160 -0.68 2.93 4.25
C ALA A 160 0.82 2.87 4.57
N HIS A 161 1.16 3.16 5.82
CA HIS A 161 2.52 3.07 6.36
C HIS A 161 2.49 2.34 7.69
N THR A 162 3.54 1.58 7.99
CA THR A 162 3.80 1.17 9.37
C THR A 162 3.87 2.42 10.24
N PRO A 163 3.21 2.46 11.41
CA PRO A 163 3.30 3.62 12.31
C PRO A 163 4.75 4.00 12.63
N PHE A 164 5.12 5.24 12.31
CA PHE A 164 6.48 5.77 12.40
C PHE A 164 6.58 7.04 13.26
N THR A 165 5.45 7.66 13.58
CA THR A 165 5.44 8.93 14.35
C THR A 165 5.74 8.69 15.83
N GLU A 166 5.29 7.57 16.37
CA GLU A 166 5.44 7.21 17.77
C GLU A 166 5.55 5.69 17.98
N ARG A 167 6.24 5.30 19.03
CA ARG A 167 6.29 3.91 19.46
C ARG A 167 4.98 3.53 20.13
N LEU A 168 4.21 2.66 19.49
CA LEU A 168 2.96 2.15 20.06
C LEU A 168 3.23 1.25 21.27
N SER A 169 2.33 1.22 22.25
CA SER A 169 2.37 0.25 23.34
C SER A 169 2.05 -1.18 22.82
N ASP A 170 2.47 -2.22 23.55
CA ASP A 170 2.18 -3.60 23.18
C ASP A 170 0.67 -3.90 23.16
N ALA A 171 -0.10 -3.22 24.01
CA ALA A 171 -1.55 -3.32 24.01
C ALA A 171 -2.19 -2.76 22.73
N GLU A 172 -1.71 -1.61 22.23
CA GLU A 172 -2.17 -1.00 20.99
C GLU A 172 -1.78 -1.84 19.77
N VAL A 173 -0.55 -2.33 19.73
CA VAL A 173 -0.07 -3.23 18.67
C VAL A 173 -0.91 -4.52 18.64
N SER A 174 -1.11 -5.17 19.79
CA SER A 174 -1.91 -6.39 19.91
C SER A 174 -3.37 -6.17 19.51
N ALA A 175 -3.95 -5.03 19.89
CA ALA A 175 -5.33 -4.68 19.53
C ALA A 175 -5.52 -4.48 18.00
N GLN A 176 -4.47 -4.09 17.29
CA GLN A 176 -4.49 -3.90 15.84
C GLN A 176 -4.20 -5.19 15.05
N ALA A 177 -3.39 -6.09 15.59
CA ALA A 177 -2.86 -7.25 14.87
C ALA A 177 -3.92 -8.17 14.25
N GLY A 178 -5.10 -8.29 14.87
CA GLY A 178 -6.21 -9.11 14.34
C GLY A 178 -7.26 -8.33 13.54
N ARG A 179 -7.08 -7.04 13.31
CA ARG A 179 -8.15 -6.15 12.79
C ARG A 179 -7.79 -5.40 11.53
N ILE A 180 -6.53 -5.02 11.38
CA ILE A 180 -6.06 -4.11 10.34
C ILE A 180 -4.77 -4.65 9.73
N ALA A 181 -4.53 -4.39 8.46
CA ALA A 181 -3.24 -4.66 7.84
C ALA A 181 -2.33 -3.43 7.93
N TRP A 182 -1.01 -3.64 8.07
CA TRP A 182 -0.03 -2.59 7.91
C TRP A 182 0.77 -2.80 6.63
N ILE A 183 0.84 -1.76 5.79
CA ILE A 183 1.75 -1.72 4.65
C ILE A 183 3.09 -1.23 5.17
N SER A 184 4.17 -1.87 4.75
CA SER A 184 5.48 -1.71 5.39
C SER A 184 6.09 -0.33 5.18
N THR A 185 6.46 0.05 3.97
CA THR A 185 7.03 1.35 3.60
C THR A 185 8.13 1.85 4.56
N LEU A 186 8.99 0.93 5.01
CA LEU A 186 10.01 1.22 6.02
C LEU A 186 11.20 2.00 5.45
N ALA A 187 11.52 1.74 4.18
CA ALA A 187 12.71 2.28 3.53
C ALA A 187 12.64 3.78 3.21
N ILE A 188 11.43 4.37 3.27
CA ILE A 188 11.27 5.82 3.07
C ILE A 188 11.62 6.65 4.31
N HIS A 189 11.76 5.99 5.46
CA HIS A 189 12.04 6.66 6.73
C HIS A 189 13.53 6.62 7.06
N GLU A 190 13.99 7.65 7.75
CA GLU A 190 15.36 7.77 8.23
C GLU A 190 15.38 7.89 9.76
N ASP A 191 16.55 7.69 10.36
CA ASP A 191 16.85 7.91 11.76
C ASP A 191 15.77 7.37 12.74
N GLU A 192 15.23 8.25 13.58
CA GLU A 192 14.28 7.90 14.64
C GLU A 192 12.97 7.36 14.08
N ALA A 193 12.44 7.95 13.00
CA ALA A 193 11.20 7.48 12.39
C ALA A 193 11.34 6.05 11.85
N ARG A 194 12.47 5.72 11.23
CA ARG A 194 12.77 4.36 10.78
C ARG A 194 12.89 3.39 11.96
N ALA A 195 13.61 3.78 13.02
CA ALA A 195 13.75 2.93 14.21
C ALA A 195 12.39 2.63 14.88
N ILE A 196 11.53 3.62 14.98
CA ILE A 196 10.15 3.47 15.49
C ILE A 196 9.35 2.53 14.60
N ALA A 197 9.35 2.74 13.28
CA ALA A 197 8.60 1.91 12.33
C ALA A 197 9.05 0.45 12.38
N VAL A 198 10.35 0.18 12.35
CA VAL A 198 10.90 -1.19 12.42
C VAL A 198 10.53 -1.87 13.75
N ASP A 199 10.62 -1.15 14.90
CA ASP A 199 10.22 -1.71 16.20
C ASP A 199 8.71 -1.98 16.27
N ASN A 200 7.88 -1.06 15.80
CA ASN A 200 6.43 -1.24 15.75
C ASN A 200 6.07 -2.44 14.87
N LEU A 201 6.66 -2.56 13.66
CA LEU A 201 6.37 -3.67 12.75
C LEU A 201 6.82 -5.02 13.33
N ARG A 202 7.99 -5.05 13.96
CA ARG A 202 8.51 -6.25 14.62
C ARG A 202 7.53 -6.79 15.66
N ARG A 203 7.01 -5.91 16.53
CA ARG A 203 6.02 -6.27 17.54
C ARG A 203 4.66 -6.64 16.94
N PHE A 204 4.21 -5.90 15.93
CA PHE A 204 2.97 -6.20 15.21
C PHE A 204 3.02 -7.57 14.54
N HIS A 205 4.12 -7.89 13.87
CA HIS A 205 4.35 -9.21 13.28
C HIS A 205 4.40 -10.32 14.33
N ALA A 206 5.07 -10.09 15.46
CA ALA A 206 5.14 -11.06 16.57
C ALA A 206 3.75 -11.36 17.18
N HIS A 207 2.83 -10.38 17.17
CA HIS A 207 1.42 -10.57 17.57
C HIS A 207 0.53 -11.17 16.47
N GLY A 208 1.11 -11.65 15.35
CA GLY A 208 0.35 -12.24 14.25
C GLY A 208 -0.32 -11.22 13.33
N GLY A 209 0.10 -9.96 13.35
CA GLY A 209 -0.42 -8.90 12.50
C GLY A 209 -0.19 -9.16 11.01
N THR A 210 -1.12 -8.71 10.19
CA THR A 210 -1.06 -8.83 8.74
C THR A 210 -0.15 -7.75 8.14
N VAL A 211 1.07 -8.12 7.76
CA VAL A 211 2.03 -7.25 7.07
C VAL A 211 1.84 -7.37 5.56
N ARG A 212 1.88 -6.24 4.85
CA ARG A 212 1.89 -6.13 3.39
C ARG A 212 3.13 -5.37 2.95
N TYR A 213 3.84 -5.91 1.97
CA TYR A 213 4.94 -5.20 1.33
C TYR A 213 4.40 -3.98 0.57
N GLY A 214 5.04 -2.84 0.72
CA GLY A 214 4.79 -1.62 -0.03
C GLY A 214 5.99 -0.69 0.07
N THR A 215 6.22 0.13 -0.95
CA THR A 215 7.42 0.96 -1.04
C THR A 215 7.15 2.45 -0.88
N ASP A 216 5.90 2.89 -1.08
CA ASP A 216 5.56 4.30 -1.29
C ASP A 216 6.31 4.89 -2.51
N LEU A 217 6.43 4.06 -3.57
CA LEU A 217 7.11 4.43 -4.81
C LEU A 217 6.57 5.76 -5.35
N GLY A 218 7.46 6.70 -5.60
CA GLY A 218 7.15 8.10 -5.96
C GLY A 218 7.45 9.07 -4.82
N ASN A 219 7.65 8.59 -3.60
CA ASN A 219 8.15 9.38 -2.48
C ASN A 219 9.68 9.24 -2.40
N GLY A 220 10.39 10.25 -2.94
CA GLY A 220 11.85 10.23 -3.04
C GLY A 220 12.39 9.39 -4.20
N ASP A 221 13.70 9.22 -4.23
CA ASP A 221 14.42 8.46 -5.26
C ASP A 221 14.44 6.97 -4.90
N GLN A 222 13.47 6.23 -5.39
CA GLN A 222 13.33 4.80 -5.15
C GLN A 222 13.32 4.00 -6.46
N PRO A 223 13.89 2.79 -6.47
CA PRO A 223 13.86 1.93 -7.65
C PRO A 223 12.42 1.47 -7.95
N VAL A 224 12.02 1.54 -9.21
CA VAL A 224 10.78 0.92 -9.67
C VAL A 224 10.95 -0.60 -9.69
N GLY A 225 10.08 -1.31 -8.98
CA GLY A 225 10.14 -2.76 -8.86
C GLY A 225 10.28 -3.23 -7.41
N LEU A 226 10.82 -4.43 -7.22
CA LEU A 226 11.06 -4.95 -5.87
C LEU A 226 12.24 -4.20 -5.25
N ASN A 227 11.99 -3.46 -4.16
CA ASN A 227 12.99 -2.60 -3.51
C ASN A 227 13.84 -3.39 -2.50
N PRO A 228 15.18 -3.54 -2.73
CA PRO A 228 16.04 -4.28 -1.81
C PRO A 228 16.12 -3.67 -0.42
N ALA A 229 16.07 -2.34 -0.29
CA ALA A 229 16.11 -1.67 1.00
C ALA A 229 14.87 -1.96 1.85
N GLU A 230 13.68 -2.00 1.20
CA GLU A 230 12.44 -2.37 1.88
C GLU A 230 12.43 -3.85 2.31
N ILE A 231 12.94 -4.74 1.47
CA ILE A 231 13.09 -6.16 1.81
C ILE A 231 14.02 -6.34 3.01
N GLU A 232 15.13 -5.61 3.06
CA GLU A 232 16.06 -5.70 4.19
C GLU A 232 15.46 -5.12 5.48
N ALA A 233 14.73 -4.01 5.39
CA ALA A 233 14.00 -3.44 6.54
C ALA A 233 12.91 -4.39 7.08
N LEU A 234 12.19 -5.10 6.20
CA LEU A 234 11.27 -6.16 6.60
C LEU A 234 11.99 -7.30 7.33
N ARG A 235 13.16 -7.71 6.85
CA ARG A 235 13.99 -8.73 7.50
C ARG A 235 14.50 -8.28 8.88
N GLU A 236 14.86 -7.03 9.01
CA GLU A 236 15.24 -6.40 10.29
C GLU A 236 14.08 -6.42 11.29
N ALA A 237 12.86 -6.15 10.81
CA ALA A 237 11.63 -6.26 11.61
C ALA A 237 11.20 -7.72 11.89
N GLY A 238 11.98 -8.73 11.47
CA GLY A 238 11.70 -10.15 11.72
C GLY A 238 10.76 -10.80 10.70
N VAL A 239 10.32 -10.09 9.67
CA VAL A 239 9.49 -10.63 8.57
C VAL A 239 10.42 -11.33 7.58
N ARG A 240 10.60 -12.65 7.72
CA ARG A 240 11.58 -13.47 6.98
C ARG A 240 10.97 -14.73 6.40
N GLY A 241 11.65 -15.36 5.45
CA GLY A 241 11.26 -16.64 4.85
C GLY A 241 9.81 -16.64 4.38
N ALA A 242 9.03 -17.64 4.77
CA ALA A 242 7.63 -17.75 4.37
C ALA A 242 6.75 -16.56 4.80
N ALA A 243 7.10 -15.84 5.88
CA ALA A 243 6.37 -14.63 6.27
C ALA A 243 6.64 -13.47 5.29
N LEU A 244 7.87 -13.34 4.79
CA LEU A 244 8.22 -12.37 3.77
C LEU A 244 7.47 -12.63 2.45
N ILE A 245 7.46 -13.89 1.99
CA ILE A 245 6.70 -14.26 0.79
C ILE A 245 5.20 -13.98 0.96
N ARG A 246 4.63 -14.23 2.15
CA ARG A 246 3.24 -13.85 2.44
C ARG A 246 3.00 -12.33 2.43
N ALA A 247 3.95 -11.53 2.91
CA ALA A 247 3.84 -10.07 2.87
C ALA A 247 3.88 -9.53 1.43
N LEU A 248 4.67 -10.15 0.56
CA LEU A 248 4.80 -9.84 -0.86
C LEU A 248 3.58 -10.27 -1.71
N VAL A 249 2.69 -11.10 -1.17
CA VAL A 249 1.44 -11.57 -1.83
C VAL A 249 1.68 -11.96 -3.29
N PRO A 250 2.26 -13.14 -3.57
CA PRO A 250 2.46 -13.62 -4.93
C PRO A 250 1.15 -13.64 -5.72
N VAL A 251 1.19 -13.21 -6.98
CA VAL A 251 0.02 -13.22 -7.86
C VAL A 251 0.03 -14.44 -8.78
N ALA A 252 -1.14 -14.79 -9.32
CA ALA A 252 -1.26 -15.86 -10.29
C ALA A 252 -0.44 -15.55 -11.54
N ALA A 253 0.19 -16.59 -12.12
CA ALA A 253 0.92 -16.47 -13.37
C ALA A 253 -0.03 -16.11 -14.54
N THR A 254 0.44 -15.26 -15.44
CA THR A 254 -0.24 -14.90 -16.69
C THR A 254 0.57 -15.39 -17.88
N ALA A 255 0.10 -15.16 -19.11
CA ALA A 255 0.87 -15.48 -20.30
C ALA A 255 2.16 -14.64 -20.40
N GLU A 256 2.12 -13.41 -19.91
CA GLU A 256 3.20 -12.42 -20.03
C GLU A 256 4.17 -12.46 -18.85
N ARG A 257 3.70 -12.87 -17.67
CA ARG A 257 4.49 -12.87 -16.43
C ARG A 257 4.45 -14.23 -15.76
N ARG A 258 5.60 -14.90 -15.79
CA ARG A 258 5.78 -16.25 -15.24
C ARG A 258 7.15 -16.36 -14.60
N PHE A 259 7.18 -16.63 -13.32
CA PHE A 259 8.39 -16.82 -12.55
C PHE A 259 8.28 -18.10 -11.72
N LEU A 260 9.37 -18.82 -11.59
CA LEU A 260 9.48 -19.95 -10.66
C LEU A 260 9.88 -19.42 -9.28
N LEU A 261 9.04 -19.61 -8.29
CA LEU A 261 9.37 -19.46 -6.87
C LEU A 261 9.84 -20.84 -6.37
N PRO A 262 11.15 -21.00 -6.11
CA PRO A 262 11.69 -22.34 -5.83
C PRO A 262 11.22 -22.95 -4.51
N ALA A 263 10.95 -22.11 -3.51
CA ALA A 263 10.42 -22.54 -2.22
C ALA A 263 9.56 -21.43 -1.58
N ARG A 264 8.71 -21.80 -0.61
CA ARG A 264 7.84 -20.84 0.11
C ARG A 264 8.60 -19.85 1.01
N ASP A 265 9.85 -20.10 1.25
CA ASP A 265 10.77 -19.30 2.07
C ASP A 265 12.01 -18.84 1.29
N ALA A 266 11.99 -18.99 -0.04
CA ALA A 266 13.06 -18.54 -0.91
C ALA A 266 13.29 -17.03 -0.81
N ASP A 267 14.47 -16.57 -1.18
CA ASP A 267 14.72 -15.14 -1.37
C ASP A 267 13.84 -14.63 -2.53
N PRO A 268 13.11 -13.53 -2.34
CA PRO A 268 12.26 -13.00 -3.40
C PRO A 268 13.04 -12.56 -4.66
N PHE A 269 14.33 -12.34 -4.55
CA PHE A 269 15.20 -12.05 -5.70
C PHE A 269 15.68 -13.29 -6.46
N ASP A 270 15.47 -14.50 -5.92
CA ASP A 270 15.80 -15.76 -6.57
C ASP A 270 14.71 -16.25 -7.54
N LEU A 271 13.73 -15.42 -7.89
CA LEU A 271 12.73 -15.73 -8.90
C LEU A 271 13.37 -15.88 -10.28
N GLU A 272 13.15 -17.04 -10.91
CA GLU A 272 13.62 -17.32 -12.26
C GLU A 272 12.50 -17.16 -13.29
N PRO A 273 12.71 -16.42 -14.41
CA PRO A 273 11.72 -16.35 -15.47
C PRO A 273 11.46 -17.73 -16.08
N VAL A 274 10.18 -18.10 -16.18
CA VAL A 274 9.77 -19.36 -16.84
C VAL A 274 9.51 -19.08 -18.33
N VAL A 275 10.43 -19.48 -19.17
CA VAL A 275 10.28 -19.37 -20.64
C VAL A 275 9.37 -20.51 -21.12
N PRO A 276 8.29 -20.24 -21.88
CA PRO A 276 7.51 -21.31 -22.50
C PRO A 276 8.39 -22.18 -23.41
N VAL A 277 8.40 -23.48 -23.18
CA VAL A 277 9.00 -24.41 -24.15
C VAL A 277 8.14 -24.34 -25.42
N ARG A 278 8.72 -23.86 -26.51
CA ARG A 278 8.08 -23.83 -27.84
C ARG A 278 7.93 -25.23 -28.42
#